data_d3ae168d4c65fd58b2afb771144bcd14
#
_entry.id   d3ae168d4c65fd58b2afb771144bcd14
#
_cell.length_a   1.000
_cell.length_b   1.000
_cell.length_c   1.000
_cell.angle_alpha   90.00
_cell.angle_beta   90.00
_cell.angle_gamma   90.00
#
_symmetry.space_group_name_H-M   'P 1'
#
loop_
_entity.id
_entity.type
_entity.pdbx_description
1 polymer ?
#
loop_
_entity_poly.entity_id
_entity_poly.type
_entity_poly.pdbx_seq_one_letter_code
_entity_poly.pdbx_strand_id
1 'polypeptide(L)'
;MVHHIVLYKLKPEVTPARIEEMMMNARMQLLKIPEVLSIKCGKRINPELPWPFFIAIDFESMDRYEIFREDPIHVKFMEEVIKPNTAESLALDFEMDPGKDVRFS
;
A
#
# COMPACT_ATOMS: atom_id res chain seq x y z
N MET A 1 3.16 -14.76 8.38
CA MET A 1 2.41 -13.62 7.84
C MET A 1 3.38 -12.65 7.19
N VAL A 2 2.99 -12.06 6.08
CA VAL A 2 3.83 -11.12 5.32
C VAL A 2 3.25 -9.72 5.44
N HIS A 3 4.11 -8.76 5.78
CA HIS A 3 3.79 -7.35 5.78
C HIS A 3 4.47 -6.72 4.56
N HIS A 4 3.65 -6.31 3.59
CA HIS A 4 4.11 -5.70 2.35
C HIS A 4 3.84 -4.21 2.43
N ILE A 5 4.88 -3.39 2.41
CA ILE A 5 4.74 -1.94 2.45
C ILE A 5 5.39 -1.32 1.22
N VAL A 6 4.68 -0.39 0.59
CA VAL A 6 5.21 0.35 -0.54
C VAL A 6 5.17 1.84 -0.21
N LEU A 7 6.33 2.46 -0.30
CA LEU A 7 6.50 3.89 -0.13
C LEU A 7 6.51 4.53 -1.53
N TYR A 8 5.83 5.64 -1.69
CA TYR A 8 5.71 6.31 -2.99
C TYR A 8 6.17 7.75 -2.93
N LYS A 9 6.89 8.16 -3.98
CA LYS A 9 7.06 9.57 -4.30
C LYS A 9 6.01 9.94 -5.33
N LEU A 10 5.38 11.08 -5.16
CA LEU A 10 4.28 11.52 -6.00
C LEU A 10 4.77 12.50 -7.06
N LYS A 11 4.03 12.57 -8.18
CA LYS A 11 4.30 13.56 -9.21
C LYS A 11 3.97 14.96 -8.67
N PRO A 12 4.66 16.01 -9.16
CA PRO A 12 4.50 17.37 -8.62
C PRO A 12 3.07 17.91 -8.67
N GLU A 13 2.27 17.48 -9.64
CA GLU A 13 0.90 17.95 -9.81
C GLU A 13 -0.11 17.30 -8.86
N VAL A 14 0.30 16.29 -8.08
CA VAL A 14 -0.61 15.60 -7.17
C VAL A 14 -0.92 16.49 -5.97
N THR A 15 -2.20 16.82 -5.80
CA THR A 15 -2.68 17.69 -4.72
C THR A 15 -2.99 16.88 -3.45
N PRO A 16 -3.12 17.54 -2.28
CA PRO A 16 -3.58 16.86 -1.06
C PRO A 16 -4.93 16.16 -1.23
N ALA A 17 -5.84 16.78 -1.97
CA ALA A 17 -7.15 16.16 -2.27
C ALA A 17 -6.98 14.88 -3.07
N ARG A 18 -6.05 14.85 -4.01
CA ARG A 18 -5.76 13.66 -4.81
C ARG A 18 -5.20 12.54 -3.95
N ILE A 19 -4.36 12.86 -2.97
CA ILE A 19 -3.83 11.85 -2.03
C ILE A 19 -4.97 11.19 -1.25
N GLU A 20 -5.94 11.98 -0.78
CA GLU A 20 -7.11 11.42 -0.09
C GLU A 20 -7.91 10.49 -0.99
N GLU A 21 -8.09 10.85 -2.26
CA GLU A 21 -8.75 9.97 -3.24
C GLU A 21 -7.98 8.68 -3.45
N MET A 22 -6.66 8.74 -3.54
CA MET A 22 -5.82 7.56 -3.71
C MET A 22 -5.95 6.63 -2.51
N MET A 23 -5.96 7.17 -1.30
CA MET A 23 -6.14 6.39 -0.07
C MET A 23 -7.51 5.71 -0.03
N MET A 24 -8.56 6.44 -0.41
CA MET A 24 -9.91 5.89 -0.46
C MET A 24 -10.01 4.76 -1.50
N ASN A 25 -9.47 4.99 -2.70
CA ASN A 25 -9.46 3.99 -3.75
C ASN A 25 -8.69 2.73 -3.34
N ALA A 26 -7.54 2.90 -2.69
CA ALA A 26 -6.76 1.76 -2.21
C ALA A 26 -7.58 0.88 -1.28
N ARG A 27 -8.24 1.47 -0.29
CA ARG A 27 -9.07 0.73 0.65
C ARG A 27 -10.26 0.08 -0.03
N MET A 28 -10.98 0.84 -0.85
CA MET A 28 -12.20 0.35 -1.50
C MET A 28 -11.94 -0.75 -2.51
N GLN A 29 -10.88 -0.63 -3.29
CA GLN A 29 -10.60 -1.59 -4.35
C GLN A 29 -9.82 -2.80 -3.87
N LEU A 30 -8.73 -2.57 -3.14
CA LEU A 30 -7.84 -3.68 -2.78
C LEU A 30 -8.41 -4.61 -1.73
N LEU A 31 -9.31 -4.12 -0.87
CA LEU A 31 -10.00 -4.99 0.10
C LEU A 31 -10.97 -5.98 -0.56
N LYS A 32 -11.32 -5.77 -1.82
CA LYS A 32 -12.14 -6.73 -2.56
C LYS A 32 -11.37 -7.99 -2.95
N ILE A 33 -10.05 -7.95 -2.89
CA ILE A 33 -9.18 -9.08 -3.23
C ILE A 33 -9.09 -10.01 -2.03
N PRO A 34 -9.52 -11.29 -2.18
CA PRO A 34 -9.62 -12.21 -1.02
C PRO A 34 -8.31 -12.45 -0.27
N GLU A 35 -7.17 -12.36 -0.96
CA GLU A 35 -5.85 -12.61 -0.37
C GLU A 35 -5.41 -11.50 0.58
N VAL A 36 -6.04 -10.32 0.53
CA VAL A 36 -5.69 -9.18 1.39
C VAL A 36 -6.28 -9.39 2.78
N LEU A 37 -5.45 -9.49 3.81
CA LEU A 37 -5.88 -9.61 5.19
C LEU A 37 -6.23 -8.26 5.81
N SER A 38 -5.39 -7.26 5.55
CA SER A 38 -5.61 -5.90 6.01
C SER A 38 -4.87 -4.92 5.11
N ILE A 39 -5.33 -3.68 5.09
CA ILE A 39 -4.68 -2.63 4.33
C ILE A 39 -4.63 -1.36 5.17
N LYS A 40 -3.51 -0.66 5.09
CA LYS A 40 -3.31 0.64 5.70
C LYS A 40 -2.70 1.56 4.67
N CYS A 41 -3.14 2.81 4.66
CA CYS A 41 -2.55 3.84 3.84
C CYS A 41 -2.31 5.06 4.70
N GLY A 42 -1.34 5.87 4.32
CA GLY A 42 -1.06 7.08 5.05
C GLY A 42 -0.28 8.08 4.23
N LYS A 43 -0.23 9.28 4.75
CA LYS A 43 0.56 10.38 4.19
C LYS A 43 1.56 10.85 5.24
N ARG A 44 2.70 11.35 4.77
CA ARG A 44 3.75 11.81 5.68
C ARG A 44 3.27 12.99 6.53
N ILE A 45 3.81 13.08 7.72
CA ILE A 45 3.57 14.22 8.62
C ILE A 45 4.63 15.28 8.39
N ASN A 46 5.91 14.86 8.37
CA ASN A 46 7.03 15.77 8.17
C ASN A 46 7.28 15.99 6.67
N PRO A 47 7.09 17.21 6.13
CA PRO A 47 7.27 17.47 4.70
C PRO A 47 8.70 17.30 4.19
N GLU A 48 9.68 17.21 5.10
CA GLU A 48 11.08 16.97 4.72
C GLU A 48 11.37 15.51 4.39
N LEU A 49 10.49 14.57 4.80
CA LEU A 49 10.66 13.17 4.47
C LEU A 49 10.38 12.94 2.98
N PRO A 50 11.20 12.12 2.30
CA PRO A 50 11.10 11.98 0.84
C PRO A 50 9.93 11.15 0.35
N TRP A 51 9.21 10.45 1.25
CA TRP A 51 8.13 9.51 0.88
C TRP A 51 6.78 10.04 1.37
N PRO A 52 6.04 10.80 0.54
CA PRO A 52 4.79 11.44 0.96
C PRO A 52 3.60 10.50 1.16
N PHE A 53 3.66 9.27 0.66
CA PHE A 53 2.52 8.36 0.68
C PHE A 53 2.97 6.92 0.82
N PHE A 54 2.18 6.09 1.53
CA PHE A 54 2.45 4.66 1.59
C PHE A 54 1.16 3.84 1.56
N ILE A 55 1.31 2.59 1.13
CA ILE A 55 0.28 1.56 1.25
C ILE A 55 0.94 0.35 1.88
N ALA A 56 0.34 -0.19 2.95
CA ALA A 56 0.81 -1.40 3.61
C ALA A 56 -0.29 -2.45 3.61
N ILE A 57 0.04 -3.66 3.21
CA ILE A 57 -0.93 -4.76 3.08
C ILE A 57 -0.35 -6.00 3.74
N ASP A 58 -1.19 -6.68 4.52
CA ASP A 58 -0.82 -7.95 5.16
C ASP A 58 -1.37 -9.11 4.36
N PHE A 59 -0.54 -10.13 4.16
CA PHE A 59 -0.89 -11.39 3.50
C PHE A 59 -0.54 -12.56 4.41
N GLU A 60 -1.24 -13.68 4.23
CA GLU A 60 -0.93 -14.90 4.97
C GLU A 60 0.44 -15.44 4.62
N SER A 61 0.84 -15.34 3.34
CA SER A 61 2.11 -15.87 2.83
C SER A 61 2.53 -15.13 1.56
N MET A 62 3.75 -15.37 1.10
CA MET A 62 4.21 -14.84 -0.18
C MET A 62 3.44 -15.43 -1.37
N ASP A 63 2.96 -16.67 -1.26
CA ASP A 63 2.12 -17.26 -2.30
C ASP A 63 0.84 -16.46 -2.48
N ARG A 64 0.23 -16.00 -1.39
CA ARG A 64 -0.96 -15.16 -1.43
C ARG A 64 -0.66 -13.78 -2.03
N TYR A 65 0.50 -13.23 -1.71
CA TYR A 65 0.94 -11.98 -2.31
C TYR A 65 1.08 -12.12 -3.84
N GLU A 66 1.64 -13.22 -4.33
CA GLU A 66 1.80 -13.44 -5.77
C GLU A 66 0.45 -13.54 -6.49
N ILE A 67 -0.55 -14.18 -5.85
CA ILE A 67 -1.92 -14.21 -6.38
C ILE A 67 -2.51 -12.80 -6.45
N PHE A 68 -2.32 -12.01 -5.39
CA PHE A 68 -2.75 -10.62 -5.34
C PHE A 68 -2.15 -9.79 -6.48
N ARG A 69 -0.87 -9.95 -6.75
CA ARG A 69 -0.19 -9.19 -7.80
C ARG A 69 -0.85 -9.34 -9.16
N GLU A 70 -1.36 -10.51 -9.47
CA GLU A 70 -1.96 -10.84 -10.76
C GLU A 70 -3.46 -10.60 -10.80
N ASP A 71 -4.07 -10.29 -9.67
CA ASP A 71 -5.51 -10.03 -9.62
C ASP A 71 -5.89 -8.82 -10.47
N PRO A 72 -6.92 -8.94 -11.33
CA PRO A 72 -7.35 -7.83 -12.19
C PRO A 72 -7.66 -6.54 -11.45
N ILE A 73 -8.18 -6.63 -10.23
CA ILE A 73 -8.47 -5.44 -9.40
C ILE A 73 -7.17 -4.72 -9.07
N HIS A 74 -6.12 -5.46 -8.67
CA HIS A 74 -4.81 -4.88 -8.39
C HIS A 74 -4.18 -4.26 -9.64
N VAL A 75 -4.21 -4.98 -10.75
CA VAL A 75 -3.66 -4.49 -12.02
C VAL A 75 -4.33 -3.19 -12.44
N LYS A 76 -5.66 -3.13 -12.37
CA LYS A 76 -6.42 -1.93 -12.70
C LYS A 76 -6.08 -0.77 -11.75
N PHE A 77 -5.98 -1.04 -10.45
CA PHE A 77 -5.61 -0.03 -9.47
C PHE A 77 -4.23 0.55 -9.78
N MET A 78 -3.26 -0.29 -10.12
CA MET A 78 -1.91 0.17 -10.48
C MET A 78 -1.95 1.05 -11.73
N GLU A 79 -2.69 0.66 -12.76
CA GLU A 79 -2.77 1.41 -14.02
C GLU A 79 -3.52 2.73 -13.88
N GLU A 80 -4.60 2.76 -13.12
CA GLU A 80 -5.50 3.92 -13.06
C GLU A 80 -5.19 4.87 -11.90
N VAL A 81 -4.60 4.39 -10.82
CA VAL A 81 -4.37 5.19 -9.61
C VAL A 81 -2.88 5.40 -9.34
N ILE A 82 -2.08 4.35 -9.33
CA ILE A 82 -0.68 4.46 -8.93
C ILE A 82 0.17 5.09 -10.02
N LYS A 83 0.22 4.49 -11.20
CA LYS A 83 1.08 4.99 -12.29
C LYS A 83 0.84 6.45 -12.66
N PRO A 84 -0.41 6.92 -12.78
CA PRO A 84 -0.64 8.32 -13.14
C PRO A 84 -0.18 9.33 -12.08
N ASN A 85 -0.05 8.93 -10.84
CA ASN A 85 0.20 9.84 -9.73
C ASN A 85 1.56 9.69 -9.06
N THR A 86 2.31 8.63 -9.36
CA THR A 86 3.57 8.35 -8.67
C THR A 86 4.78 8.50 -9.59
N ALA A 87 5.88 9.01 -9.02
CA ALA A 87 7.14 9.17 -9.73
C ALA A 87 8.11 8.03 -9.41
N GLU A 88 8.05 7.50 -8.19
CA GLU A 88 8.99 6.48 -7.72
C GLU A 88 8.32 5.66 -6.62
N SER A 89 8.72 4.40 -6.48
CA SER A 89 8.22 3.54 -5.40
C SER A 89 9.36 2.70 -4.82
N LEU A 90 9.18 2.34 -3.54
CA LEU A 90 10.07 1.44 -2.82
C LEU A 90 9.20 0.39 -2.11
N ALA A 91 9.31 -0.86 -2.55
CA ALA A 91 8.56 -1.96 -1.97
C ALA A 91 9.44 -2.73 -0.99
N LEU A 92 8.89 -3.01 0.19
CA LEU A 92 9.56 -3.73 1.28
C LEU A 92 8.63 -4.82 1.78
N ASP A 93 9.16 -6.05 1.89
CA ASP A 93 8.41 -7.18 2.39
C ASP A 93 9.06 -7.70 3.67
N PHE A 94 8.25 -7.86 4.72
CA PHE A 94 8.72 -8.36 6.00
C PHE A 94 7.90 -9.57 6.42
N GLU A 95 8.57 -10.55 6.99
CA GLU A 95 7.88 -11.65 7.65
C GLU A 95 7.56 -11.24 9.09
N MET A 96 6.32 -11.47 9.51
CA MET A 96 5.87 -11.15 10.86
C MET A 96 5.44 -12.41 11.60
N ASP A 97 5.57 -12.38 12.93
CA ASP A 97 5.11 -13.43 13.83
C ASP A 97 3.81 -12.94 14.51
N PRO A 98 2.64 -13.19 13.91
CA PRO A 98 1.39 -12.74 14.52
C PRO A 98 1.19 -13.39 15.89
N GLY A 99 0.72 -12.61 16.84
CA GLY A 99 0.50 -13.10 18.20
C GLY A 99 1.70 -13.01 19.12
N LYS A 100 2.86 -12.60 18.62
CA LYS A 100 4.05 -12.38 19.45
C LYS A 100 4.30 -10.91 19.77
N ASP A 101 3.62 -10.02 19.08
CA ASP A 101 3.75 -8.59 19.35
C ASP A 101 3.07 -8.24 20.67
N VAL A 102 3.74 -7.38 21.44
CA VAL A 102 3.19 -6.88 22.70
C VAL A 102 3.01 -5.38 22.62
N ARG A 103 1.95 -4.88 23.27
CA ARG A 103 1.60 -3.47 23.20
C ARG A 103 2.48 -2.55 24.02
N PHE A 104 3.09 -3.13 25.03
CA PHE A 104 3.96 -2.38 25.92
C PHE A 104 5.28 -3.09 25.92
N SER A 105 6.21 -2.55 25.40
CA SER A 105 7.54 -3.15 25.35
C SER A 105 8.55 -2.04 25.50
#